data_0ea960c1645aecf7af7f6cf87c1927f4
#
_entry.id   0ea960c1645aecf7af7f6cf87c1927f4
#
_cell.length_a   1.000
_cell.length_b   1.000
_cell.length_c   1.000
_cell.angle_alpha   90.00
_cell.angle_beta   90.00
_cell.angle_gamma   90.00
#
_symmetry.space_group_name_H-M   'P 1'
#
loop_
_entity.id
_entity.type
_entity.pdbx_description
1 polymer ?
#
loop_
_entity_poly.entity_id
_entity_poly.type
_entity_poly.pdbx_seq_one_letter_code
_entity_poly.pdbx_strand_id
1 'polypeptide(L)'
;RGTPAAVKVPHVARVYTRDQLLRGEVPNDRIGSRVLRGFNPQRSGDLEIILEPYWMRQTTGTTHGTPYSYDSHIPLILMGARIRPGEYSQPAALNDLAPTIATILGIEIPAGSAGRVLVEALKPQVPVGAASTSGAAR
;
A
#
# COMPACT_ATOMS: atom_id res chain seq x y z
N ARG A 1 13.95 -25.61 5.78
CA ARG A 1 13.55 -26.87 5.07
C ARG A 1 12.23 -27.40 5.65
N GLY A 2 11.11 -26.71 5.58
CA GLY A 2 9.83 -27.16 6.13
C GLY A 2 8.65 -27.02 5.17
N THR A 3 8.90 -26.68 3.92
CA THR A 3 7.87 -26.31 2.96
C THR A 3 7.15 -27.47 2.21
N PRO A 4 7.66 -28.69 2.10
CA PRO A 4 7.07 -29.67 1.17
C PRO A 4 5.70 -30.23 1.57
N ALA A 5 5.39 -30.33 2.87
CA ALA A 5 4.15 -30.95 3.32
C ALA A 5 2.91 -30.05 3.17
N ALA A 6 3.04 -28.77 3.44
CA ALA A 6 1.92 -27.83 3.34
C ALA A 6 1.50 -27.51 1.89
N VAL A 7 2.43 -27.63 0.93
CA VAL A 7 2.14 -27.48 -0.51
C VAL A 7 1.30 -28.65 -1.07
N LYS A 8 1.19 -29.75 -0.32
CA LYS A 8 0.34 -30.90 -0.69
C LYS A 8 -1.10 -30.78 -0.21
N VAL A 9 -1.43 -29.74 0.54
CA VAL A 9 -2.80 -29.48 0.96
C VAL A 9 -3.58 -28.88 -0.23
N PRO A 10 -4.75 -29.44 -0.57
CA PRO A 10 -5.56 -28.90 -1.66
C PRO A 10 -5.80 -27.40 -1.48
N HIS A 11 -5.78 -26.66 -2.59
CA HIS A 11 -6.04 -25.22 -2.65
C HIS A 11 -5.04 -24.32 -1.91
N VAL A 12 -3.87 -24.85 -1.56
CA VAL A 12 -2.74 -24.06 -1.08
C VAL A 12 -1.80 -23.77 -2.24
N ALA A 13 -1.72 -22.50 -2.64
CA ALA A 13 -0.84 -22.07 -3.73
C ALA A 13 0.60 -21.91 -3.28
N ARG A 14 0.83 -21.33 -2.08
CA ARG A 14 2.18 -21.09 -1.54
C ARG A 14 2.18 -21.15 -0.02
N VAL A 15 3.34 -21.49 0.53
CA VAL A 15 3.61 -21.44 1.95
C VAL A 15 4.98 -20.80 2.16
N TYR A 16 5.04 -19.85 3.07
CA TYR A 16 6.28 -19.23 3.52
C TYR A 16 6.46 -19.52 5.00
N THR A 17 7.66 -19.94 5.39
CA THR A 17 7.98 -20.08 6.80
C THR A 17 8.43 -18.76 7.39
N ARG A 18 8.24 -18.59 8.69
CA ARG A 18 8.75 -17.45 9.45
C ARG A 18 10.24 -17.20 9.19
N ASP A 19 11.04 -18.26 9.16
CA ASP A 19 12.48 -18.17 8.94
C ASP A 19 12.83 -17.63 7.53
N GLN A 20 12.08 -18.05 6.50
CA GLN A 20 12.23 -17.50 5.15
C GLN A 20 11.89 -16.02 5.12
N LEU A 21 10.80 -15.62 5.77
CA LEU A 21 10.37 -14.23 5.83
C LEU A 21 11.33 -13.34 6.62
N LEU A 22 11.88 -13.84 7.72
CA LEU A 22 12.91 -13.14 8.49
C LEU A 22 14.19 -12.89 7.68
N ARG A 23 14.57 -13.82 6.80
CA ARG A 23 15.75 -13.70 5.94
C ARG A 23 15.45 -13.01 4.61
N GLY A 24 14.18 -12.67 4.32
CA GLY A 24 13.78 -12.13 3.03
C GLY A 24 13.87 -13.15 1.88
N GLU A 25 13.90 -14.43 2.17
CA GLU A 25 14.03 -15.52 1.20
C GLU A 25 12.67 -15.86 0.57
N VAL A 26 12.14 -14.93 -0.20
CA VAL A 26 10.88 -15.09 -0.95
C VAL A 26 11.14 -14.93 -2.44
N PRO A 27 10.34 -15.55 -3.31
CA PRO A 27 10.41 -15.31 -4.75
C PRO A 27 10.30 -13.81 -5.07
N ASN A 28 11.13 -13.34 -6.00
CA ASN A 28 11.08 -11.95 -6.45
C ASN A 28 9.92 -11.76 -7.44
N ASP A 29 8.71 -11.97 -6.96
CA ASP A 29 7.47 -11.75 -7.69
C ASP A 29 6.50 -10.87 -6.86
N ARG A 30 5.38 -10.52 -7.47
CA ARG A 30 4.38 -9.65 -6.84
C ARG A 30 3.82 -10.25 -5.55
N ILE A 31 3.61 -11.56 -5.48
CA ILE A 31 3.05 -12.24 -4.30
C ILE A 31 4.08 -12.28 -3.17
N GLY A 32 5.30 -12.76 -3.45
CA GLY A 32 6.38 -12.80 -2.47
C GLY A 32 6.68 -11.43 -1.87
N SER A 33 6.75 -10.40 -2.72
CA SER A 33 6.98 -9.01 -2.26
C SER A 33 5.87 -8.49 -1.35
N ARG A 34 4.60 -8.84 -1.61
CA ARG A 34 3.47 -8.44 -0.76
C ARG A 34 3.45 -9.15 0.57
N VAL A 35 3.70 -10.47 0.56
CA VAL A 35 3.82 -11.27 1.77
C VAL A 35 4.92 -10.73 2.67
N LEU A 36 6.09 -10.45 2.11
CA LEU A 36 7.21 -9.90 2.87
C LEU A 36 6.90 -8.54 3.49
N ARG A 37 6.21 -7.66 2.77
CA ARG A 37 5.79 -6.34 3.29
C ARG A 37 4.71 -6.43 4.37
N GLY A 38 3.89 -7.47 4.35
CA GLY A 38 2.87 -7.74 5.38
C GLY A 38 3.40 -8.45 6.61
N PHE A 39 4.59 -9.04 6.53
CA PHE A 39 5.19 -9.80 7.61
C PHE A 39 5.68 -8.89 8.75
N ASN A 40 5.29 -9.25 9.97
CA ASN A 40 5.79 -8.60 11.19
C ASN A 40 6.41 -9.67 12.12
N PRO A 41 7.71 -9.55 12.47
CA PRO A 41 8.41 -10.56 13.27
C PRO A 41 7.80 -10.86 14.64
N GLN A 42 7.06 -9.92 15.22
CA GLN A 42 6.48 -10.06 16.55
C GLN A 42 5.01 -10.50 16.53
N ARG A 43 4.34 -10.40 15.38
CA ARG A 43 2.88 -10.57 15.28
C ARG A 43 2.44 -11.61 14.27
N SER A 44 3.26 -11.90 13.26
CA SER A 44 2.97 -12.94 12.27
C SER A 44 3.24 -14.34 12.84
N GLY A 45 2.48 -15.32 12.36
CA GLY A 45 2.64 -16.72 12.75
C GLY A 45 3.90 -17.37 12.14
N ASP A 46 4.05 -18.67 12.40
CA ASP A 46 5.20 -19.45 11.92
C ASP A 46 5.10 -19.81 10.43
N LEU A 47 3.88 -19.81 9.91
CA LEU A 47 3.59 -20.08 8.51
C LEU A 47 2.65 -19.03 7.95
N GLU A 48 3.00 -18.49 6.79
CA GLU A 48 2.11 -17.69 5.96
C GLU A 48 1.61 -18.55 4.81
N ILE A 49 0.32 -18.81 4.77
CA ILE A 49 -0.32 -19.70 3.81
C ILE A 49 -1.13 -18.87 2.81
N ILE A 50 -0.77 -18.97 1.55
CA ILE A 50 -1.50 -18.32 0.46
C ILE A 50 -2.33 -19.38 -0.25
N LEU A 51 -3.64 -19.19 -0.24
CA LEU A 51 -4.56 -20.05 -0.97
C LEU A 51 -4.50 -19.77 -2.48
N GLU A 52 -5.03 -20.68 -3.28
CA GLU A 52 -5.23 -20.45 -4.72
C GLU A 52 -6.15 -19.24 -4.95
N PRO A 53 -6.05 -18.57 -6.11
CA PRO A 53 -6.95 -17.47 -6.46
C PRO A 53 -8.42 -17.89 -6.32
N TYR A 54 -9.24 -16.99 -5.78
CA TYR A 54 -10.68 -17.18 -5.57
C TYR A 54 -11.06 -18.28 -4.56
N TRP A 55 -10.09 -18.82 -3.82
CA TRP A 55 -10.35 -19.73 -2.72
C TRP A 55 -10.38 -19.01 -1.37
N MET A 56 -11.30 -19.43 -0.53
CA MET A 56 -11.38 -19.02 0.88
C MET A 56 -11.72 -20.21 1.77
N ARG A 57 -11.38 -20.10 3.06
CA ARG A 57 -11.57 -21.19 4.02
C ARG A 57 -13.02 -21.41 4.45
N GLN A 58 -13.83 -20.36 4.34
CA GLN A 58 -15.27 -20.41 4.63
C GLN A 58 -16.04 -20.81 3.38
N THR A 59 -17.14 -21.54 3.57
CA THR A 59 -18.05 -21.95 2.49
C THR A 59 -19.08 -20.87 2.11
N THR A 60 -19.20 -19.84 2.94
CA THR A 60 -20.15 -18.73 2.75
C THR A 60 -19.53 -17.41 3.17
N GLY A 61 -20.06 -16.29 2.67
CA GLY A 61 -19.59 -14.95 2.99
C GLY A 61 -18.54 -14.42 2.02
N THR A 62 -17.84 -13.38 2.46
CA THR A 62 -16.77 -12.72 1.70
C THR A 62 -15.52 -12.61 2.56
N THR A 63 -14.36 -12.54 1.93
CA THR A 63 -13.08 -12.33 2.61
C THR A 63 -12.22 -11.36 1.82
N HIS A 64 -11.15 -10.88 2.41
CA HIS A 64 -10.17 -9.99 1.81
C HIS A 64 -8.76 -10.30 2.37
N GLY A 65 -7.76 -9.57 1.90
CA GLY A 65 -6.38 -9.68 2.42
C GLY A 65 -5.51 -10.66 1.67
N THR A 66 -5.95 -11.14 0.49
CA THR A 66 -5.09 -11.95 -0.37
C THR A 66 -4.07 -11.08 -1.12
N PRO A 67 -2.91 -11.63 -1.52
CA PRO A 67 -1.93 -10.88 -2.30
C PRO A 67 -2.28 -10.76 -3.79
N TYR A 68 -3.44 -11.22 -4.21
CA TYR A 68 -3.88 -11.19 -5.60
C TYR A 68 -4.39 -9.82 -6.04
N SER A 69 -4.43 -9.59 -7.36
CA SER A 69 -4.80 -8.29 -7.92
C SER A 69 -6.23 -7.86 -7.60
N TYR A 70 -7.16 -8.79 -7.54
CA TYR A 70 -8.55 -8.49 -7.22
C TYR A 70 -8.77 -7.95 -5.79
N ASP A 71 -7.85 -8.25 -4.85
CA ASP A 71 -7.86 -7.72 -3.48
C ASP A 71 -6.97 -6.50 -3.28
N SER A 72 -6.05 -6.25 -4.21
CA SER A 72 -5.01 -5.26 -4.04
C SER A 72 -5.04 -4.12 -5.05
N HIS A 73 -5.86 -4.24 -6.10
CA HIS A 73 -6.10 -3.16 -7.06
C HIS A 73 -7.43 -2.49 -6.73
N ILE A 74 -7.36 -1.43 -5.94
CA ILE A 74 -8.48 -0.67 -5.43
C ILE A 74 -8.44 0.77 -5.97
N PRO A 75 -9.59 1.44 -6.13
CA PRO A 75 -9.61 2.85 -6.51
C PRO A 75 -9.08 3.72 -5.36
N LEU A 76 -8.35 4.78 -5.71
CA LEU A 76 -7.97 5.85 -4.81
C LEU A 76 -8.69 7.13 -5.25
N ILE A 77 -9.60 7.61 -4.42
CA ILE A 77 -10.39 8.81 -4.68
C ILE A 77 -10.03 9.86 -3.62
N LEU A 78 -9.56 11.02 -4.08
CA LEU A 78 -9.20 12.13 -3.23
C LEU A 78 -10.10 13.33 -3.55
N MET A 79 -10.62 14.01 -2.52
CA MET A 79 -11.43 15.21 -2.66
C MET A 79 -11.03 16.25 -1.60
N GLY A 80 -10.91 17.50 -2.01
CA GLY A 80 -10.60 18.60 -1.09
C GLY A 80 -10.03 19.84 -1.78
N ALA A 81 -9.88 20.92 -1.02
CA ALA A 81 -9.47 22.22 -1.53
C ALA A 81 -8.09 22.19 -2.22
N ARG A 82 -7.18 21.35 -1.73
CA ARG A 82 -5.81 21.20 -2.24
C ARG A 82 -5.67 20.14 -3.33
N ILE A 83 -6.75 19.41 -3.61
CA ILE A 83 -6.75 18.37 -4.65
C ILE A 83 -7.01 19.01 -6.01
N ARG A 84 -6.20 18.64 -7.00
CA ARG A 84 -6.38 19.00 -8.39
C ARG A 84 -7.34 17.99 -9.04
N PRO A 85 -8.48 18.45 -9.58
CA PRO A 85 -9.39 17.56 -10.31
C PRO A 85 -8.68 16.88 -11.50
N GLY A 86 -8.95 15.60 -11.71
CA GLY A 86 -8.37 14.84 -12.83
C GLY A 86 -8.35 13.35 -12.55
N GLU A 87 -8.00 12.58 -13.56
CA GLU A 87 -7.69 11.16 -13.47
C GLU A 87 -6.19 10.98 -13.69
N TYR A 88 -5.58 10.16 -12.85
CA TYR A 88 -4.13 9.96 -12.80
C TYR A 88 -3.81 8.48 -12.94
N SER A 89 -3.03 8.12 -13.95
CA SER A 89 -2.66 6.72 -14.25
C SER A 89 -1.37 6.27 -13.58
N GLN A 90 -0.67 7.18 -12.88
CA GLN A 90 0.54 6.83 -12.16
C GLN A 90 0.23 5.84 -11.04
N PRO A 91 1.04 4.78 -10.87
CA PRO A 91 0.86 3.84 -9.76
C PRO A 91 0.87 4.56 -8.42
N ALA A 92 -0.14 4.27 -7.61
CA ALA A 92 -0.26 4.73 -6.23
C ALA A 92 -0.45 3.54 -5.29
N ALA A 93 -0.06 3.70 -4.03
CA ALA A 93 -0.21 2.70 -3.00
C ALA A 93 -0.79 3.32 -1.73
N LEU A 94 -1.38 2.51 -0.85
CA LEU A 94 -1.99 3.01 0.39
C LEU A 94 -1.01 3.76 1.31
N ASN A 95 0.26 3.38 1.30
CA ASN A 95 1.29 4.05 2.07
C ASN A 95 1.66 5.45 1.52
N ASP A 96 1.20 5.80 0.32
CA ASP A 96 1.37 7.15 -0.25
C ASP A 96 0.40 8.17 0.37
N LEU A 97 -0.65 7.71 1.05
CA LEU A 97 -1.64 8.59 1.67
C LEU A 97 -1.04 9.43 2.80
N ALA A 98 -0.28 8.83 3.69
CA ALA A 98 0.28 9.53 4.85
C ALA A 98 1.19 10.71 4.45
N PRO A 99 2.21 10.54 3.57
CA PRO A 99 3.05 11.66 3.14
C PRO A 99 2.27 12.68 2.30
N THR A 100 1.28 12.25 1.52
CA THR A 100 0.44 13.15 0.73
C THR A 100 -0.42 14.04 1.63
N ILE A 101 -1.08 13.46 2.65
CA ILE A 101 -1.89 14.21 3.61
C ILE A 101 -1.01 15.16 4.43
N ALA A 102 0.14 14.71 4.91
CA ALA A 102 1.09 15.56 5.62
C ALA A 102 1.49 16.79 4.79
N THR A 103 1.77 16.59 3.50
CA THR A 103 2.07 17.68 2.56
C THR A 103 0.88 18.63 2.37
N ILE A 104 -0.34 18.11 2.28
CA ILE A 104 -1.56 18.94 2.19
C ILE A 104 -1.72 19.80 3.44
N LEU A 105 -1.47 19.25 4.60
CA LEU A 105 -1.62 19.93 5.89
C LEU A 105 -0.44 20.85 6.24
N GLY A 106 0.67 20.77 5.50
CA GLY A 106 1.89 21.53 5.81
C GLY A 106 2.56 21.07 7.11
N ILE A 107 2.42 19.80 7.47
CA ILE A 107 3.06 19.19 8.64
C ILE A 107 4.19 18.24 8.22
N GLU A 108 5.03 17.88 9.16
CA GLU A 108 6.13 16.94 8.94
C GLU A 108 5.60 15.55 8.53
N ILE A 109 6.26 14.94 7.55
CA ILE A 109 5.92 13.58 7.10
C ILE A 109 6.32 12.59 8.22
N PRO A 110 5.43 11.65 8.60
CA PRO A 110 5.75 10.67 9.63
C PRO A 110 7.03 9.88 9.30
N ALA A 111 7.96 9.77 10.25
CA ALA A 111 9.26 9.16 10.06
C ALA A 111 9.20 7.69 9.57
N GLY A 112 8.13 6.96 9.91
CA GLY A 112 7.90 5.59 9.43
C GLY A 112 7.24 5.50 8.06
N SER A 113 6.99 6.62 7.37
CA SER A 113 6.35 6.61 6.06
C SER A 113 7.32 6.17 4.98
N ALA A 114 6.96 5.11 4.24
CA ALA A 114 7.73 4.58 3.12
C ALA A 114 7.09 4.91 1.75
N GLY A 115 6.00 5.66 1.74
CA GLY A 115 5.29 6.09 0.54
C GLY A 115 5.86 7.37 -0.06
N ARG A 116 5.39 7.71 -1.25
CA ARG A 116 5.69 8.99 -1.92
C ARG A 116 4.53 9.98 -1.79
N VAL A 117 4.81 11.25 -1.97
CA VAL A 117 3.75 12.25 -2.13
C VAL A 117 3.16 12.15 -3.54
N LEU A 118 1.84 12.11 -3.65
CA LEU A 118 1.10 12.08 -4.92
C LEU A 118 0.99 13.51 -5.49
N VAL A 119 2.13 14.09 -5.85
CA VAL A 119 2.24 15.49 -6.30
C VAL A 119 1.38 15.79 -7.52
N GLU A 120 1.18 14.80 -8.38
CA GLU A 120 0.33 14.89 -9.57
C GLU A 120 -1.13 15.22 -9.25
N ALA A 121 -1.60 14.80 -8.08
CA ALA A 121 -2.97 15.03 -7.60
C ALA A 121 -3.11 16.33 -6.76
N LEU A 122 -2.01 17.06 -6.53
CA LEU A 122 -2.03 18.25 -5.69
C LEU A 122 -1.99 19.53 -6.53
N LYS A 123 -2.68 20.55 -6.04
CA LYS A 123 -2.52 21.93 -6.55
C LYS A 123 -1.16 22.47 -6.10
N PRO A 124 -0.46 23.26 -6.92
CA PRO A 124 0.76 23.94 -6.50
C PRO A 124 0.56 24.71 -5.19
N GLN A 125 1.55 24.65 -4.31
CA GLN A 125 1.54 25.53 -3.13
C GLN A 125 1.84 26.95 -3.61
N VAL A 126 0.90 27.87 -3.40
CA VAL A 126 1.21 29.28 -3.47
C VAL A 126 2.01 29.62 -2.20
N PRO A 127 3.23 30.15 -2.30
CA PRO A 127 3.97 30.57 -1.10
C PRO A 127 3.10 31.53 -0.29
N VAL A 128 2.94 31.25 1.00
CA VAL A 128 2.33 32.20 1.95
C VAL A 128 3.28 33.41 2.01
N GLY A 129 2.98 34.49 1.31
CA GLY A 129 3.85 35.67 1.26
C GLY A 129 3.74 36.49 -0.02
N ALA A 130 3.12 35.99 -1.09
CA ALA A 130 2.78 36.81 -2.27
C ALA A 130 1.40 37.48 -2.07
N ALA A 131 1.23 38.20 -0.96
CA ALA A 131 0.13 39.15 -0.87
C ALA A 131 0.41 40.27 -1.90
N SER A 132 -0.49 40.42 -2.84
CA SER A 132 -0.48 41.45 -3.87
C SER A 132 -0.23 42.84 -3.25
N THR A 133 0.95 43.39 -3.46
CA THR A 133 1.16 44.83 -3.41
C THR A 133 0.54 45.44 -4.67
N SER A 134 -0.78 45.44 -4.74
CA SER A 134 -1.47 46.33 -5.60
C SER A 134 -1.46 47.72 -4.91
N GLY A 135 -0.35 48.43 -5.04
CA GLY A 135 -0.24 49.82 -4.70
C GLY A 135 -1.11 50.65 -5.62
N ALA A 136 -2.14 51.23 -5.06
CA ALA A 136 -2.84 52.31 -5.73
C ALA A 136 -1.87 53.47 -5.96
N ALA A 137 -1.54 53.72 -7.21
CA ALA A 137 -1.00 55.03 -7.63
C ALA A 137 -2.19 55.92 -8.05
N ARG A 138 -2.36 56.98 -7.32
CA ARG A 138 -3.11 58.17 -7.73
C ARG A 138 -2.17 59.09 -8.52
#